data_8620870b85563e2f4674d22fca69568e
#
_entry.id   8620870b85563e2f4674d22fca69568e
#
_cell.length_a   1.000
_cell.length_b   1.000
_cell.length_c   1.000
_cell.angle_alpha   90.00
_cell.angle_beta   90.00
_cell.angle_gamma   90.00
#
_symmetry.space_group_name_H-M   'P 1'
#
loop_
_entity.id
_entity.type
_entity.pdbx_description
1 polymer ?
#
loop_
_entity_poly.entity_id
_entity_poly.type
_entity_poly.pdbx_seq_one_letter_code
_entity_poly.pdbx_strand_id
1 'polypeptide(L)'
;MEIVNHVFLGDSREILKAFPEAVVYTTVTSPPYYNLRDYGTATWTGGDENCDHKVGRFEYKVSSKQKSNSGSSGHQAKDKCPKCGAKRKDNQIGLEDSLEDYIEQLCLVFDEVYRVTKDDGTFWLNIGDCYARGGEINSDGRRGFSGTKGLGYKEKKVDGLTEKDLIGVPWRLAFELQKRGWVLRSDIIWAKLNPMPESCTDRPTMSHEYLFLFAKNQKYYYDHESIMEQTIGTEYAKRNKRDVWNIKVASYPEAHCATFPMELITPCIKAGSPEGGLVLDPFMGSGTVAQAAKQLSRSYTGCELNPDYYKIINNRLKQQELF
;
A
#
# COMPACT_ATOMS: atom_id res chain seq x y z
N MET A 1 17.87 12.75 -15.24
CA MET A 1 16.39 12.74 -15.12
C MET A 1 15.99 13.70 -14.02
N GLU A 2 15.08 14.61 -14.30
CA GLU A 2 14.54 15.50 -13.27
C GLU A 2 13.54 14.71 -12.42
N ILE A 3 13.81 14.60 -11.10
CA ILE A 3 13.01 13.79 -10.19
C ILE A 3 12.19 14.64 -9.20
N VAL A 4 12.55 15.91 -9.02
CA VAL A 4 11.93 16.81 -8.04
C VAL A 4 10.54 17.24 -8.51
N ASN A 5 9.54 17.12 -7.65
CA ASN A 5 8.13 17.40 -7.91
C ASN A 5 7.57 16.65 -9.14
N HIS A 6 8.05 15.41 -9.31
CA HIS A 6 7.64 14.55 -10.42
C HIS A 6 7.17 13.18 -9.95
N VAL A 7 6.11 12.67 -10.56
CA VAL A 7 5.61 11.31 -10.37
C VAL A 7 5.77 10.54 -11.67
N PHE A 8 6.34 9.35 -11.59
CA PHE A 8 6.63 8.50 -12.74
C PHE A 8 5.57 7.41 -12.89
N LEU A 9 5.07 7.23 -14.11
CA LEU A 9 4.19 6.11 -14.43
C LEU A 9 5.03 4.89 -14.76
N GLY A 10 4.91 3.82 -13.96
CA GLY A 10 5.56 2.54 -14.21
C GLY A 10 5.98 1.82 -12.93
N ASP A 11 6.75 0.77 -13.13
CA ASP A 11 7.23 -0.11 -12.07
C ASP A 11 8.35 0.54 -11.25
N SER A 12 8.14 0.64 -9.94
CA SER A 12 9.10 1.22 -8.99
C SER A 12 10.46 0.54 -9.04
N ARG A 13 10.50 -0.79 -9.23
CA ARG A 13 11.74 -1.58 -9.32
C ARG A 13 12.64 -1.16 -10.48
N GLU A 14 12.05 -0.63 -11.56
CA GLU A 14 12.80 -0.15 -12.73
C GLU A 14 13.06 1.35 -12.67
N ILE A 15 12.08 2.13 -12.25
CA ILE A 15 12.18 3.60 -12.23
C ILE A 15 13.24 4.07 -11.24
N LEU A 16 13.24 3.51 -10.02
CA LEU A 16 14.16 3.94 -8.97
C LEU A 16 15.63 3.70 -9.30
N LYS A 17 15.96 2.70 -10.14
CA LYS A 17 17.34 2.46 -10.62
C LYS A 17 17.96 3.68 -11.31
N ALA A 18 17.13 4.53 -11.92
CA ALA A 18 17.59 5.72 -12.61
C ALA A 18 17.71 6.96 -11.68
N PHE A 19 17.31 6.85 -10.42
CA PHE A 19 17.45 7.94 -9.45
C PHE A 19 18.90 8.04 -8.95
N PRO A 20 19.41 9.26 -8.70
CA PRO A 20 20.70 9.44 -8.03
C PRO A 20 20.69 8.85 -6.63
N GLU A 21 21.86 8.46 -6.15
CA GLU A 21 22.04 7.99 -4.78
C GLU A 21 21.93 9.15 -3.77
N ALA A 22 21.48 8.86 -2.55
CA ALA A 22 21.51 9.76 -1.39
C ALA A 22 20.87 11.14 -1.63
N VAL A 23 19.72 11.19 -2.32
CA VAL A 23 18.99 12.44 -2.62
C VAL A 23 17.69 12.58 -1.84
N VAL A 24 17.11 11.49 -1.34
CA VAL A 24 15.82 11.45 -0.64
C VAL A 24 16.05 11.63 0.87
N TYR A 25 15.35 12.57 1.50
CA TYR A 25 15.38 12.78 2.95
C TYR A 25 14.51 11.77 3.68
N THR A 26 13.32 11.53 3.19
CA THR A 26 12.40 10.57 3.79
C THR A 26 11.55 9.88 2.74
N THR A 27 11.33 8.60 2.94
CA THR A 27 10.31 7.82 2.20
C THR A 27 9.13 7.58 3.11
N VAL A 28 7.91 7.82 2.61
CA VAL A 28 6.66 7.51 3.30
C VAL A 28 5.77 6.74 2.35
N THR A 29 5.39 5.52 2.68
CA THR A 29 4.66 4.67 1.73
C THR A 29 3.80 3.60 2.39
N SER A 30 2.83 3.10 1.64
CA SER A 30 2.07 1.88 1.92
C SER A 30 2.04 1.02 0.65
N PRO A 31 2.79 -0.08 0.60
CA PRO A 31 2.83 -0.95 -0.56
C PRO A 31 1.50 -1.70 -0.76
N PRO A 32 1.27 -2.31 -1.91
CA PRO A 32 0.18 -3.26 -2.09
C PRO A 32 0.28 -4.40 -1.06
N TYR A 33 -0.82 -4.70 -0.35
CA TYR A 33 -0.83 -5.74 0.68
C TYR A 33 -0.96 -7.15 0.06
N TYR A 34 -0.37 -8.12 0.73
CA TYR A 34 -0.36 -9.51 0.30
C TYR A 34 -1.78 -10.07 0.11
N ASN A 35 -2.08 -10.56 -1.08
CA ASN A 35 -3.36 -11.18 -1.47
C ASN A 35 -4.62 -10.32 -1.25
N LEU A 36 -4.50 -8.98 -1.16
CA LEU A 36 -5.65 -8.15 -0.84
C LEU A 36 -6.40 -7.64 -2.07
N ARG A 37 -5.70 -7.17 -3.12
CA ARG A 37 -6.34 -6.52 -4.27
C ARG A 37 -5.59 -6.77 -5.58
N ASP A 38 -6.36 -6.97 -6.65
CA ASP A 38 -5.92 -6.81 -8.05
C ASP A 38 -6.29 -5.39 -8.50
N TYR A 39 -5.28 -4.59 -8.82
CA TYR A 39 -5.45 -3.20 -9.27
C TYR A 39 -5.66 -3.09 -10.79
N GLY A 40 -5.74 -4.22 -11.50
CA GLY A 40 -6.01 -4.26 -12.93
C GLY A 40 -4.89 -3.73 -13.81
N THR A 41 -3.65 -3.79 -13.34
CA THR A 41 -2.45 -3.29 -14.04
C THR A 41 -1.86 -4.26 -15.05
N ALA A 42 -2.45 -5.46 -15.16
CA ALA A 42 -1.98 -6.48 -16.09
C ALA A 42 -2.07 -6.03 -17.54
N THR A 43 -1.05 -6.36 -18.30
CA THR A 43 -1.00 -6.23 -19.75
C THR A 43 -1.12 -7.59 -20.43
N TRP A 44 -1.47 -7.60 -21.71
CA TRP A 44 -1.64 -8.80 -22.49
C TRP A 44 -0.69 -8.82 -23.68
N THR A 45 -0.07 -9.96 -23.93
CA THR A 45 0.86 -10.13 -25.06
C THR A 45 0.39 -11.23 -25.99
N GLY A 46 0.35 -10.94 -27.29
CA GLY A 46 -0.22 -11.82 -28.33
C GLY A 46 -1.75 -11.88 -28.28
N GLY A 47 -2.35 -12.71 -29.10
CA GLY A 47 -3.81 -12.84 -29.22
C GLY A 47 -4.45 -11.74 -30.06
N ASP A 48 -5.72 -11.44 -29.82
CA ASP A 48 -6.50 -10.44 -30.53
C ASP A 48 -6.48 -9.11 -29.75
N GLU A 49 -6.03 -8.04 -30.39
CA GLU A 49 -5.93 -6.69 -29.80
C GLU A 49 -7.31 -6.11 -29.38
N ASN A 50 -8.40 -6.58 -29.99
CA ASN A 50 -9.76 -6.14 -29.67
C ASN A 50 -10.43 -7.01 -28.59
N CYS A 51 -9.72 -7.99 -28.05
CA CYS A 51 -10.26 -8.86 -27.02
C CYS A 51 -10.29 -8.16 -25.65
N ASP A 52 -11.45 -8.20 -24.99
CA ASP A 52 -11.61 -7.66 -23.63
C ASP A 52 -10.93 -8.49 -22.53
N HIS A 53 -10.38 -9.65 -22.88
CA HIS A 53 -9.72 -10.63 -22.00
C HIS A 53 -10.53 -11.02 -20.75
N LYS A 54 -11.83 -10.74 -20.71
CA LYS A 54 -12.72 -11.07 -19.59
C LYS A 54 -13.25 -12.49 -19.71
N VAL A 55 -13.26 -13.22 -18.61
CA VAL A 55 -13.74 -14.61 -18.52
C VAL A 55 -15.02 -14.64 -17.68
N GLY A 56 -16.09 -15.21 -18.27
CA GLY A 56 -17.31 -15.54 -17.55
C GLY A 56 -18.23 -14.36 -17.23
N ARG A 57 -19.50 -14.49 -17.60
CA ARG A 57 -20.60 -13.77 -16.97
C ARG A 57 -21.17 -14.67 -15.88
N PHE A 58 -21.01 -14.32 -14.63
CA PHE A 58 -21.85 -14.88 -13.59
C PHE A 58 -23.15 -14.06 -13.52
N GLU A 59 -24.22 -14.57 -14.11
CA GLU A 59 -25.55 -14.02 -13.87
C GLU A 59 -25.98 -14.39 -12.46
N TYR A 60 -25.97 -13.42 -11.55
CA TYR A 60 -26.65 -13.56 -10.27
C TYR A 60 -28.16 -13.37 -10.52
N LYS A 61 -28.95 -14.42 -10.33
CA LYS A 61 -30.40 -14.27 -10.13
C LYS A 61 -30.61 -13.59 -8.77
N VAL A 62 -30.73 -12.25 -8.80
CA VAL A 62 -31.17 -11.48 -7.64
C VAL A 62 -32.68 -11.63 -7.53
N SER A 63 -33.17 -12.08 -6.37
CA SER A 63 -34.60 -12.08 -6.07
C SER A 63 -35.15 -10.66 -6.19
N SER A 64 -36.35 -10.54 -6.71
CA SER A 64 -37.01 -9.38 -7.33
C SER A 64 -37.26 -8.13 -6.43
N LYS A 65 -36.48 -7.88 -5.37
CA LYS A 65 -36.71 -6.75 -4.44
C LYS A 65 -35.62 -5.71 -4.30
N GLN A 66 -34.48 -5.83 -5.01
CA GLN A 66 -33.45 -4.77 -5.00
C GLN A 66 -32.92 -4.56 -6.41
N LYS A 67 -33.44 -3.53 -7.09
CA LYS A 67 -32.82 -2.97 -8.29
C LYS A 67 -31.63 -2.11 -7.84
N SER A 68 -30.44 -2.68 -7.74
CA SER A 68 -29.18 -1.95 -7.75
C SER A 68 -28.54 -2.10 -9.12
N ASN A 69 -28.13 -1.00 -9.73
CA ASN A 69 -27.35 -0.95 -10.96
C ASN A 69 -25.97 -1.60 -10.73
N SER A 70 -25.89 -2.92 -10.76
CA SER A 70 -24.62 -3.63 -10.77
C SER A 70 -24.25 -3.96 -12.20
N GLY A 71 -23.39 -3.14 -12.78
CA GLY A 71 -22.71 -3.49 -14.04
C GLY A 71 -22.00 -4.84 -13.88
N SER A 72 -22.22 -5.76 -14.82
CA SER A 72 -21.56 -7.07 -14.84
C SER A 72 -20.08 -6.89 -15.16
N SER A 73 -19.22 -6.81 -14.14
CA SER A 73 -17.78 -6.87 -14.32
C SER A 73 -17.34 -8.33 -14.48
N GLY A 74 -17.01 -8.73 -15.68
CA GLY A 74 -16.32 -10.02 -15.90
C GLY A 74 -14.92 -9.97 -15.30
N HIS A 75 -14.43 -11.11 -14.79
CA HIS A 75 -13.06 -11.21 -14.28
C HIS A 75 -12.07 -11.36 -15.42
N GLN A 76 -10.87 -10.79 -15.29
CA GLN A 76 -9.79 -11.04 -16.25
C GLN A 76 -9.27 -12.48 -16.11
N ALA A 77 -8.85 -13.09 -17.23
CA ALA A 77 -8.18 -14.39 -17.21
C ALA A 77 -6.86 -14.30 -16.44
N LYS A 78 -6.47 -15.37 -15.72
CA LYS A 78 -5.29 -15.34 -14.83
C LYS A 78 -3.97 -15.30 -15.58
N ASP A 79 -3.73 -16.28 -16.46
CA ASP A 79 -2.43 -16.47 -17.12
C ASP A 79 -2.54 -16.41 -18.65
N LYS A 80 -3.63 -16.90 -19.19
CA LYS A 80 -3.89 -16.96 -20.64
C LYS A 80 -5.37 -16.69 -20.91
N CYS A 81 -5.64 -15.79 -21.85
CA CYS A 81 -7.00 -15.52 -22.26
C CYS A 81 -7.61 -16.72 -22.99
N PRO A 82 -8.72 -17.31 -22.53
CA PRO A 82 -9.35 -18.45 -23.19
C PRO A 82 -10.04 -18.07 -24.50
N LYS A 83 -10.29 -16.78 -24.76
CA LYS A 83 -10.91 -16.29 -25.98
C LYS A 83 -9.91 -16.15 -27.13
N CYS A 84 -8.77 -15.50 -26.86
CA CYS A 84 -7.80 -15.14 -27.91
C CYS A 84 -6.41 -15.74 -27.71
N GLY A 85 -6.16 -16.42 -26.59
CA GLY A 85 -4.87 -17.03 -26.30
C GLY A 85 -3.77 -16.07 -25.83
N ALA A 86 -4.04 -14.76 -25.67
CA ALA A 86 -3.09 -13.80 -25.14
C ALA A 86 -2.58 -14.24 -23.77
N LYS A 87 -1.28 -13.99 -23.50
CA LYS A 87 -0.66 -14.23 -22.18
C LYS A 87 -0.76 -12.98 -21.33
N ARG A 88 -1.17 -13.13 -20.07
CA ARG A 88 -1.18 -12.07 -19.07
C ARG A 88 0.22 -11.84 -18.55
N LYS A 89 0.64 -10.58 -18.53
CA LYS A 89 1.82 -10.11 -17.83
C LYS A 89 1.38 -9.12 -16.77
N ASP A 90 1.62 -9.45 -15.51
CA ASP A 90 1.29 -8.57 -14.39
C ASP A 90 2.55 -8.27 -13.60
N ASN A 91 2.86 -6.99 -13.48
CA ASN A 91 4.00 -6.51 -12.70
C ASN A 91 3.56 -6.01 -11.31
N GLN A 92 2.29 -6.16 -10.97
CA GLN A 92 1.76 -5.76 -9.68
C GLN A 92 2.36 -6.63 -8.57
N ILE A 93 2.86 -5.98 -7.52
CA ILE A 93 3.22 -6.62 -6.26
C ILE A 93 1.95 -6.89 -5.45
N GLY A 94 1.93 -7.98 -4.66
CA GLY A 94 0.81 -8.40 -3.82
C GLY A 94 -0.01 -9.56 -4.37
N LEU A 95 0.34 -10.07 -5.57
CA LEU A 95 -0.32 -11.22 -6.20
C LEU A 95 0.60 -12.43 -6.38
N GLU A 96 1.75 -12.44 -5.74
CA GLU A 96 2.76 -13.50 -5.80
C GLU A 96 2.21 -14.82 -5.30
N ASP A 97 2.82 -15.94 -5.73
CA ASP A 97 2.37 -17.28 -5.38
C ASP A 97 2.78 -17.71 -3.97
N SER A 98 3.82 -17.11 -3.40
CA SER A 98 4.26 -17.33 -2.02
C SER A 98 4.41 -16.02 -1.24
N LEU A 99 4.40 -16.12 0.09
CA LEU A 99 4.69 -14.99 0.97
C LEU A 99 6.13 -14.53 0.82
N GLU A 100 7.03 -15.48 0.65
CA GLU A 100 8.45 -15.25 0.48
C GLU A 100 8.73 -14.45 -0.79
N ASP A 101 8.10 -14.81 -1.92
CA ASP A 101 8.21 -14.06 -3.17
C ASP A 101 7.66 -12.64 -3.01
N TYR A 102 6.52 -12.48 -2.33
CA TYR A 102 5.96 -11.15 -2.05
C TYR A 102 6.92 -10.28 -1.25
N ILE A 103 7.49 -10.81 -0.16
CA ILE A 103 8.46 -10.08 0.65
C ILE A 103 9.69 -9.73 -0.19
N GLU A 104 10.19 -10.66 -1.00
CA GLU A 104 11.34 -10.41 -1.88
C GLU A 104 11.03 -9.32 -2.90
N GLN A 105 9.85 -9.33 -3.55
CA GLN A 105 9.47 -8.28 -4.49
C GLN A 105 9.39 -6.89 -3.84
N LEU A 106 8.91 -6.79 -2.60
CA LEU A 106 8.95 -5.55 -1.83
C LEU A 106 10.38 -5.14 -1.49
N CYS A 107 11.21 -6.09 -1.10
CA CYS A 107 12.61 -5.83 -0.78
C CYS A 107 13.39 -5.30 -1.97
N LEU A 108 13.15 -5.78 -3.19
CA LEU A 108 13.77 -5.23 -4.40
C LEU A 108 13.45 -3.73 -4.59
N VAL A 109 12.24 -3.28 -4.25
CA VAL A 109 11.90 -1.85 -4.24
C VAL A 109 12.63 -1.14 -3.11
N PHE A 110 12.64 -1.72 -1.91
CA PHE A 110 13.18 -1.07 -0.71
C PHE A 110 14.72 -1.07 -0.66
N ASP A 111 15.39 -1.94 -1.42
CA ASP A 111 16.84 -1.85 -1.66
C ASP A 111 17.17 -0.59 -2.50
N GLU A 112 16.36 -0.28 -3.52
CA GLU A 112 16.52 0.96 -4.27
C GLU A 112 16.14 2.19 -3.41
N VAL A 113 15.10 2.09 -2.56
CA VAL A 113 14.78 3.13 -1.57
C VAL A 113 15.97 3.36 -0.64
N TYR A 114 16.64 2.30 -0.16
CA TYR A 114 17.84 2.42 0.66
C TYR A 114 18.96 3.17 -0.06
N ARG A 115 19.23 2.83 -1.32
CA ARG A 115 20.26 3.45 -2.15
C ARG A 115 20.00 4.94 -2.35
N VAL A 116 18.77 5.32 -2.70
CA VAL A 116 18.43 6.74 -2.98
C VAL A 116 18.24 7.59 -1.73
N THR A 117 18.04 6.97 -0.56
CA THR A 117 17.90 7.65 0.72
C THR A 117 19.24 8.21 1.19
N LYS A 118 19.24 9.46 1.70
CA LYS A 118 20.42 10.09 2.31
C LYS A 118 20.91 9.29 3.51
N ASP A 119 22.20 9.45 3.87
CA ASP A 119 22.77 8.69 4.98
C ASP A 119 22.10 9.00 6.33
N ASP A 120 21.56 10.21 6.49
CA ASP A 120 20.76 10.62 7.62
C ASP A 120 19.24 10.53 7.39
N GLY A 121 18.80 9.87 6.30
CA GLY A 121 17.41 9.79 5.90
C GLY A 121 16.62 8.70 6.63
N THR A 122 15.30 8.80 6.53
CA THR A 122 14.32 7.89 7.18
C THR A 122 13.39 7.23 6.18
N PHE A 123 12.79 6.11 6.61
CA PHE A 123 11.79 5.39 5.84
C PHE A 123 10.62 4.99 6.75
N TRP A 124 9.41 5.42 6.39
CA TRP A 124 8.17 5.17 7.10
C TRP A 124 7.28 4.24 6.28
N LEU A 125 7.08 3.04 6.79
CA LEU A 125 6.37 1.97 6.10
C LEU A 125 5.06 1.64 6.80
N ASN A 126 3.92 2.01 6.19
CA ASN A 126 2.62 1.56 6.64
C ASN A 126 2.27 0.23 5.97
N ILE A 127 1.94 -0.77 6.77
CA ILE A 127 1.57 -2.09 6.28
C ILE A 127 0.62 -2.80 7.25
N GLY A 128 -0.43 -3.40 6.69
CA GLY A 128 -1.38 -4.23 7.42
C GLY A 128 -1.05 -5.71 7.36
N ASP A 129 -1.57 -6.46 8.33
CA ASP A 129 -1.46 -7.91 8.39
C ASP A 129 -2.70 -8.61 7.83
N CYS A 130 -2.61 -9.90 7.63
CA CYS A 130 -3.73 -10.73 7.20
C CYS A 130 -3.62 -12.15 7.80
N TYR A 131 -4.68 -12.93 7.64
CA TYR A 131 -4.76 -14.31 8.15
C TYR A 131 -4.56 -15.31 7.02
N ALA A 132 -3.88 -16.42 7.36
CA ALA A 132 -3.78 -17.58 6.49
C ALA A 132 -5.18 -18.17 6.24
N ARG A 133 -5.49 -18.43 4.98
CA ARG A 133 -6.77 -18.98 4.56
C ARG A 133 -6.56 -20.40 4.09
N GLY A 134 -7.21 -21.36 4.75
CA GLY A 134 -7.29 -22.71 4.29
C GLY A 134 -8.16 -22.81 3.03
N GLY A 135 -7.75 -23.59 2.08
CA GLY A 135 -8.42 -23.72 0.81
C GLY A 135 -8.93 -25.13 0.58
N GLU A 136 -10.13 -25.49 1.03
CA GLU A 136 -10.95 -26.44 0.30
C GLU A 136 -12.26 -25.76 -0.08
N ILE A 137 -12.52 -25.71 -1.39
CA ILE A 137 -13.84 -25.43 -1.91
C ILE A 137 -14.65 -26.71 -1.67
N ASN A 138 -15.69 -26.64 -0.85
CA ASN A 138 -16.64 -27.73 -0.72
C ASN A 138 -17.18 -28.14 -2.10
N SER A 139 -17.48 -29.39 -2.29
CA SER A 139 -18.01 -29.97 -3.54
C SER A 139 -19.28 -29.28 -4.08
N ASP A 140 -19.93 -28.44 -3.25
CA ASP A 140 -21.09 -27.60 -3.61
C ASP A 140 -20.73 -26.15 -4.00
N GLY A 141 -19.43 -25.83 -4.10
CA GLY A 141 -18.93 -24.49 -4.44
C GLY A 141 -19.17 -23.44 -3.35
N ARG A 142 -19.57 -23.83 -2.14
CA ARG A 142 -19.76 -22.94 -1.01
C ARG A 142 -18.49 -22.88 -0.18
N ARG A 143 -17.92 -21.69 -0.07
CA ARG A 143 -16.93 -21.41 0.96
C ARG A 143 -17.60 -21.10 2.28
N GLY A 144 -17.14 -21.74 3.31
CA GLY A 144 -17.36 -21.25 4.65
C GLY A 144 -16.67 -19.90 4.80
N PHE A 145 -17.47 -18.84 4.85
CA PHE A 145 -17.16 -17.50 5.30
C PHE A 145 -16.57 -16.47 4.32
N SER A 146 -17.31 -15.38 4.27
CA SER A 146 -17.00 -13.99 3.92
C SER A 146 -17.13 -13.57 2.47
N GLY A 147 -18.20 -12.90 2.17
CA GLY A 147 -18.52 -11.68 1.36
C GLY A 147 -17.77 -11.34 0.07
N THR A 148 -16.72 -12.03 -0.32
CA THR A 148 -15.96 -11.78 -1.55
C THR A 148 -16.09 -12.91 -2.57
N LYS A 149 -17.33 -13.38 -2.78
CA LYS A 149 -17.61 -14.26 -3.92
C LYS A 149 -17.36 -13.49 -5.20
N GLY A 150 -16.34 -13.90 -5.97
CA GLY A 150 -16.16 -13.42 -7.32
C GLY A 150 -14.80 -12.86 -7.71
N LEU A 151 -13.94 -12.50 -6.77
CA LEU A 151 -12.56 -12.14 -7.07
C LEU A 151 -11.74 -13.43 -7.03
N GLY A 152 -11.31 -13.91 -8.18
CA GLY A 152 -10.60 -15.19 -8.35
C GLY A 152 -9.23 -15.29 -7.66
N TYR A 153 -9.14 -14.93 -6.39
CA TYR A 153 -7.94 -15.10 -5.59
C TYR A 153 -7.68 -16.58 -5.36
N LYS A 154 -6.51 -17.05 -5.75
CA LYS A 154 -6.03 -18.36 -5.33
C LYS A 154 -5.94 -18.35 -3.80
N GLU A 155 -6.51 -19.36 -3.15
CA GLU A 155 -6.20 -19.64 -1.76
C GLU A 155 -4.73 -20.04 -1.71
N LYS A 156 -3.94 -19.24 -1.01
CA LYS A 156 -2.51 -19.50 -0.89
C LYS A 156 -2.26 -20.04 0.49
N LYS A 157 -1.82 -21.29 0.56
CA LYS A 157 -1.20 -21.82 1.75
C LYS A 157 0.10 -21.06 1.96
N VAL A 158 0.30 -20.54 3.14
CA VAL A 158 1.59 -20.02 3.59
C VAL A 158 2.29 -21.18 4.27
N ASP A 159 3.48 -21.54 3.81
CA ASP A 159 4.21 -22.68 4.33
C ASP A 159 4.48 -22.54 5.84
N GLY A 160 4.21 -23.62 6.58
CA GLY A 160 4.35 -23.66 8.02
C GLY A 160 3.23 -22.97 8.82
N LEU A 161 2.18 -22.42 8.17
CA LEU A 161 1.01 -21.87 8.84
C LEU A 161 -0.24 -22.72 8.60
N THR A 162 -1.10 -22.76 9.60
CA THR A 162 -2.42 -23.39 9.51
C THR A 162 -3.48 -22.36 9.16
N GLU A 163 -4.66 -22.83 8.73
CA GLU A 163 -5.80 -21.95 8.50
C GLU A 163 -6.11 -21.13 9.77
N LYS A 164 -6.39 -19.83 9.60
CA LYS A 164 -6.64 -18.82 10.63
C LYS A 164 -5.41 -18.32 11.40
N ASP A 165 -4.21 -18.83 11.13
CA ASP A 165 -3.01 -18.19 11.68
C ASP A 165 -2.87 -16.75 11.19
N LEU A 166 -2.48 -15.85 12.08
CA LEU A 166 -2.03 -14.50 11.69
C LEU A 166 -0.68 -14.64 10.99
N ILE A 167 -0.58 -14.16 9.76
CA ILE A 167 0.62 -14.39 8.94
C ILE A 167 1.84 -13.64 9.48
N GLY A 168 1.65 -12.47 10.06
CA GLY A 168 2.75 -11.64 10.57
C GLY A 168 3.51 -10.91 9.45
N VAL A 169 2.85 -10.61 8.35
CA VAL A 169 3.44 -9.95 7.17
C VAL A 169 4.25 -8.71 7.55
N PRO A 170 3.74 -7.77 8.38
CA PRO A 170 4.47 -6.56 8.75
C PRO A 170 5.83 -6.86 9.39
N TRP A 171 5.85 -7.77 10.35
CA TRP A 171 7.05 -8.10 11.11
C TRP A 171 8.04 -8.94 10.30
N ARG A 172 7.57 -9.84 9.45
CA ARG A 172 8.42 -10.60 8.53
C ARG A 172 9.17 -9.66 7.57
N LEU A 173 8.46 -8.68 7.00
CA LEU A 173 9.08 -7.67 6.15
C LEU A 173 10.02 -6.77 6.96
N ALA A 174 9.64 -6.33 8.17
CA ALA A 174 10.49 -5.50 8.99
C ALA A 174 11.82 -6.18 9.35
N PHE A 175 11.80 -7.47 9.71
CA PHE A 175 13.02 -8.24 9.98
C PHE A 175 13.88 -8.47 8.73
N GLU A 176 13.25 -8.64 7.57
CA GLU A 176 14.01 -8.77 6.32
C GLU A 176 14.69 -7.46 5.94
N LEU A 177 14.03 -6.32 6.13
CA LEU A 177 14.63 -4.99 5.94
C LEU A 177 15.80 -4.73 6.90
N GLN A 178 15.69 -5.19 8.17
CA GLN A 178 16.82 -5.12 9.10
C GLN A 178 18.03 -5.91 8.61
N LYS A 179 17.85 -7.12 8.07
CA LYS A 179 18.94 -7.92 7.48
C LYS A 179 19.60 -7.21 6.29
N ARG A 180 18.82 -6.39 5.54
CA ARG A 180 19.28 -5.60 4.41
C ARG A 180 19.90 -4.24 4.79
N GLY A 181 20.10 -3.99 6.08
CA GLY A 181 20.85 -2.85 6.59
C GLY A 181 20.02 -1.70 7.15
N TRP A 182 18.70 -1.75 7.06
CA TRP A 182 17.86 -0.75 7.71
C TRP A 182 17.89 -0.86 9.23
N VAL A 183 17.94 0.27 9.93
CA VAL A 183 17.82 0.36 11.39
C VAL A 183 16.36 0.54 11.75
N LEU A 184 15.69 -0.47 12.26
CA LEU A 184 14.30 -0.39 12.74
C LEU A 184 14.28 0.41 14.05
N ARG A 185 13.61 1.56 14.05
CA ARG A 185 13.58 2.52 15.16
C ARG A 185 12.30 2.46 15.99
N SER A 186 11.17 2.21 15.36
CA SER A 186 9.87 2.13 16.03
C SER A 186 8.85 1.33 15.23
N ASP A 187 7.90 0.74 15.94
CA ASP A 187 6.73 0.02 15.46
C ASP A 187 5.45 0.76 15.86
N ILE A 188 5.22 1.89 15.25
CA ILE A 188 4.06 2.73 15.56
C ILE A 188 2.76 2.00 15.20
N ILE A 189 1.79 2.05 16.11
CA ILE A 189 0.46 1.47 15.91
C ILE A 189 -0.50 2.55 15.40
N TRP A 190 -0.95 2.42 14.17
CA TRP A 190 -2.11 3.17 13.71
C TRP A 190 -3.38 2.49 14.19
N ALA A 191 -3.93 2.94 15.31
CA ALA A 191 -5.21 2.49 15.86
C ALA A 191 -6.36 3.20 15.12
N LYS A 192 -7.11 2.44 14.33
CA LYS A 192 -8.21 2.95 13.50
C LYS A 192 -9.44 3.22 14.34
N LEU A 193 -9.88 4.48 14.41
CA LEU A 193 -11.08 4.85 15.19
C LEU A 193 -12.39 4.32 14.57
N ASN A 194 -12.38 4.02 13.28
CA ASN A 194 -13.52 3.53 12.51
C ASN A 194 -13.11 2.32 11.61
N PRO A 195 -12.63 1.20 12.21
CA PRO A 195 -12.25 0.04 11.43
C PRO A 195 -13.45 -0.56 10.70
N MET A 196 -13.21 -1.26 9.60
CA MET A 196 -14.26 -2.06 8.96
C MET A 196 -14.75 -3.14 9.93
N PRO A 197 -16.07 -3.29 10.11
CA PRO A 197 -16.60 -4.37 10.95
C PRO A 197 -16.28 -5.73 10.32
N GLU A 198 -15.90 -6.67 11.17
CA GLU A 198 -15.67 -8.07 10.81
C GLU A 198 -16.72 -8.95 11.48
N SER A 199 -17.25 -9.94 10.75
CA SER A 199 -18.17 -10.95 11.32
C SER A 199 -17.46 -12.11 12.01
N CYS A 200 -16.21 -11.92 12.39
CA CYS A 200 -15.41 -12.91 13.08
C CYS A 200 -15.82 -13.02 14.55
N THR A 201 -16.00 -14.25 15.07
CA THR A 201 -16.46 -14.51 16.44
C THR A 201 -15.44 -15.27 17.29
N ASP A 202 -14.32 -15.67 16.72
CA ASP A 202 -13.29 -16.49 17.38
C ASP A 202 -11.97 -15.71 17.65
N ARG A 203 -11.96 -14.41 17.37
CA ARG A 203 -10.88 -13.47 17.69
C ARG A 203 -11.40 -12.03 17.73
N PRO A 204 -10.66 -11.08 18.33
CA PRO A 204 -10.98 -9.66 18.22
C PRO A 204 -10.95 -9.18 16.77
N THR A 205 -11.77 -8.17 16.45
CA THR A 205 -11.72 -7.45 15.16
C THR A 205 -10.38 -6.75 15.00
N MET A 206 -9.75 -6.89 13.83
CA MET A 206 -8.51 -6.18 13.51
C MET A 206 -8.80 -4.69 13.33
N SER A 207 -8.25 -3.87 14.22
CA SER A 207 -8.52 -2.43 14.28
C SER A 207 -7.27 -1.56 14.17
N HIS A 208 -6.13 -2.15 13.82
CA HIS A 208 -4.88 -1.40 13.67
C HIS A 208 -4.07 -1.85 12.45
N GLU A 209 -3.12 -1.03 12.06
CA GLU A 209 -2.04 -1.35 11.16
C GLU A 209 -0.72 -0.88 11.76
N TYR A 210 0.40 -1.42 11.27
CA TYR A 210 1.74 -0.98 11.65
C TYR A 210 2.21 0.16 10.77
N LEU A 211 2.92 1.10 11.40
CA LEU A 211 3.70 2.13 10.72
C LEU A 211 5.13 2.04 11.27
N PHE A 212 6.00 1.36 10.55
CA PHE A 212 7.39 1.22 10.98
C PHE A 212 8.20 2.46 10.64
N LEU A 213 9.02 2.91 11.57
CA LEU A 213 10.07 3.88 11.33
C LEU A 213 11.40 3.15 11.18
N PHE A 214 12.00 3.29 10.01
CA PHE A 214 13.36 2.89 9.72
C PHE A 214 14.25 4.10 9.50
N ALA A 215 15.54 3.94 9.78
CA ALA A 215 16.58 4.89 9.42
C ALA A 215 17.69 4.18 8.64
N LYS A 216 18.39 4.90 7.76
CA LYS A 216 19.51 4.33 7.01
C LYS A 216 20.71 4.07 7.91
N ASN A 217 20.94 4.95 8.91
CA ASN A 217 22.02 4.85 9.88
C ASN A 217 21.52 5.09 11.31
N GLN A 218 22.39 4.84 12.32
CA GLN A 218 22.07 5.09 13.72
C GLN A 218 21.90 6.57 14.04
N LYS A 219 22.60 7.46 13.31
CA LYS A 219 22.41 8.92 13.38
C LYS A 219 21.63 9.34 12.15
N TYR A 220 20.46 9.92 12.37
CA TYR A 220 19.56 10.32 11.30
C TYR A 220 18.84 11.62 11.67
N TYR A 221 18.29 12.29 10.64
CA TYR A 221 17.46 13.47 10.82
C TYR A 221 16.12 13.09 11.45
N TYR A 222 15.77 13.74 12.55
CA TYR A 222 14.47 13.55 13.20
C TYR A 222 14.06 14.82 13.95
N ASP A 223 13.12 15.57 13.37
CA ASP A 223 12.54 16.78 13.97
C ASP A 223 11.41 16.41 14.92
N HIS A 224 11.75 16.07 16.16
CA HIS A 224 10.78 15.69 17.19
C HIS A 224 9.89 16.85 17.61
N GLU A 225 10.39 18.09 17.55
CA GLU A 225 9.65 19.29 18.00
C GLU A 225 8.46 19.57 17.09
N SER A 226 8.60 19.35 15.78
CA SER A 226 7.52 19.57 14.78
C SER A 226 6.32 18.65 14.94
N ILE A 227 6.47 17.55 15.70
CA ILE A 227 5.44 16.52 15.90
C ILE A 227 5.04 16.32 17.37
N MET A 228 5.49 17.19 18.28
CA MET A 228 5.08 17.11 19.69
C MET A 228 3.57 17.15 19.84
N GLU A 229 3.04 16.36 20.77
CA GLU A 229 1.60 16.34 21.09
C GLU A 229 1.28 17.15 22.35
N GLN A 230 0.06 17.70 22.39
CA GLN A 230 -0.42 18.44 23.57
C GLN A 230 -0.59 17.47 24.75
N THR A 231 -0.28 17.94 25.95
CA THR A 231 -0.55 17.23 27.19
C THR A 231 -1.79 17.77 27.86
N ILE A 232 -2.58 16.89 28.50
CA ILE A 232 -3.76 17.25 29.25
C ILE A 232 -3.50 16.98 30.73
N GLY A 233 -3.75 17.99 31.58
CA GLY A 233 -3.68 17.82 33.04
C GLY A 233 -2.26 17.70 33.63
N THR A 234 -1.23 18.16 32.93
CA THR A 234 0.14 18.21 33.42
C THR A 234 0.72 19.62 33.38
N GLU A 235 1.80 19.86 34.12
CA GLU A 235 2.55 21.12 34.13
C GLU A 235 3.20 21.44 32.77
N TYR A 236 3.48 20.40 31.96
CA TYR A 236 4.11 20.55 30.64
C TYR A 236 3.05 20.71 29.56
N ALA A 237 3.17 21.76 28.75
CA ALA A 237 2.22 22.04 27.66
C ALA A 237 2.33 21.05 26.50
N LYS A 238 3.50 20.47 26.27
CA LYS A 238 3.80 19.54 25.17
C LYS A 238 4.68 18.38 25.62
N ARG A 239 4.56 17.24 24.92
CA ARG A 239 5.41 16.07 25.11
C ARG A 239 5.77 15.44 23.76
N ASN A 240 6.78 14.59 23.74
CA ASN A 240 7.12 13.79 22.56
C ASN A 240 5.92 12.96 22.12
N LYS A 241 5.75 12.85 20.80
CA LYS A 241 4.69 12.03 20.22
C LYS A 241 4.90 10.56 20.60
N ARG A 242 3.83 9.93 21.09
CA ARG A 242 3.82 8.50 21.45
C ARG A 242 3.63 7.63 20.20
N ASP A 243 3.81 6.33 20.34
CA ASP A 243 3.81 5.32 19.30
C ASP A 243 2.45 4.69 19.00
N VAL A 244 1.38 5.08 19.71
CA VAL A 244 -0.01 4.67 19.39
C VAL A 244 -0.80 5.87 18.91
N TRP A 245 -1.17 5.85 17.62
CA TRP A 245 -1.83 6.96 16.93
C TRP A 245 -3.28 6.61 16.63
N ASN A 246 -4.22 7.30 17.29
CA ASN A 246 -5.66 7.13 17.12
C ASN A 246 -6.15 8.00 15.97
N ILE A 247 -6.22 7.45 14.76
CA ILE A 247 -6.56 8.20 13.53
C ILE A 247 -7.67 7.48 12.77
N LYS A 248 -8.64 8.26 12.26
CA LYS A 248 -9.73 7.72 11.45
C LYS A 248 -9.22 7.28 10.07
N VAL A 249 -9.81 6.20 9.56
CA VAL A 249 -9.63 5.81 8.15
C VAL A 249 -10.27 6.88 7.27
N ALA A 250 -9.54 7.36 6.27
CA ALA A 250 -10.08 8.31 5.30
C ALA A 250 -11.10 7.60 4.39
N SER A 251 -12.24 8.25 4.17
CA SER A 251 -13.21 7.84 3.16
C SER A 251 -13.00 8.72 1.93
N TYR A 252 -12.60 8.10 0.83
CA TYR A 252 -12.45 8.80 -0.45
C TYR A 252 -13.54 8.32 -1.41
N PRO A 253 -14.53 9.16 -1.77
CA PRO A 253 -15.63 8.77 -2.66
C PRO A 253 -15.18 8.45 -4.09
N GLU A 254 -14.11 9.09 -4.57
CA GLU A 254 -13.66 9.02 -5.96
C GLU A 254 -12.57 7.97 -6.22
N ALA A 255 -11.94 7.43 -5.18
CA ALA A 255 -10.88 6.45 -5.34
C ALA A 255 -11.30 5.11 -4.75
N HIS A 256 -11.39 4.09 -5.59
CA HIS A 256 -11.54 2.68 -5.16
C HIS A 256 -10.28 2.14 -4.43
N CYS A 257 -9.34 3.01 -4.07
CA CYS A 257 -8.11 2.63 -3.37
C CYS A 257 -8.22 2.83 -1.86
N ALA A 258 -7.66 1.91 -1.11
CA ALA A 258 -7.37 2.12 0.30
C ALA A 258 -6.17 3.07 0.39
N THR A 259 -6.43 4.33 0.72
CA THR A 259 -5.39 5.32 0.96
C THR A 259 -5.29 5.56 2.45
N PHE A 260 -4.08 5.66 2.96
CA PHE A 260 -3.88 6.15 4.32
C PHE A 260 -4.29 7.63 4.43
N PRO A 261 -4.81 8.08 5.58
CA PRO A 261 -5.20 9.46 5.76
C PRO A 261 -3.98 10.39 5.83
N MET A 262 -4.15 11.62 5.38
CA MET A 262 -3.10 12.66 5.45
C MET A 262 -2.63 12.91 6.90
N GLU A 263 -3.53 12.79 7.88
CA GLU A 263 -3.24 12.89 9.30
C GLU A 263 -2.19 11.86 9.77
N LEU A 264 -2.16 10.66 9.18
CA LEU A 264 -1.19 9.62 9.49
C LEU A 264 0.22 9.97 9.00
N ILE A 265 0.33 10.52 7.79
CA ILE A 265 1.63 10.72 7.12
C ILE A 265 2.24 12.10 7.37
N THR A 266 1.43 13.09 7.75
CA THR A 266 1.91 14.44 8.07
C THR A 266 3.02 14.43 9.15
N PRO A 267 2.88 13.73 10.28
CA PRO A 267 3.96 13.63 11.26
C PRO A 267 5.23 12.97 10.71
N CYS A 268 5.09 11.96 9.84
CA CYS A 268 6.21 11.25 9.23
C CYS A 268 7.06 12.19 8.35
N ILE A 269 6.38 12.97 7.50
CA ILE A 269 7.04 13.94 6.61
C ILE A 269 7.72 15.06 7.42
N LYS A 270 7.03 15.60 8.43
CA LYS A 270 7.58 16.66 9.29
C LYS A 270 8.82 16.19 10.05
N ALA A 271 8.74 15.01 10.68
CA ALA A 271 9.83 14.47 11.45
C ALA A 271 11.01 14.02 10.58
N GLY A 272 10.74 13.47 9.39
CA GLY A 272 11.74 12.83 8.54
C GLY A 272 12.38 13.73 7.50
N SER A 273 11.91 14.97 7.31
CA SER A 273 12.47 15.87 6.29
C SER A 273 12.43 17.34 6.69
N PRO A 274 13.49 18.14 6.40
CA PRO A 274 13.44 19.59 6.52
C PRO A 274 12.54 20.19 5.43
N GLU A 275 12.20 21.48 5.55
CA GLU A 275 11.55 22.23 4.47
C GLU A 275 12.42 22.21 3.21
N GLY A 276 11.79 22.09 2.04
CA GLY A 276 12.46 21.88 0.76
C GLY A 276 13.00 20.46 0.54
N GLY A 277 13.07 19.62 1.59
CA GLY A 277 13.57 18.24 1.50
C GLY A 277 12.73 17.37 0.57
N LEU A 278 13.38 16.46 -0.16
CA LEU A 278 12.72 15.53 -1.10
C LEU A 278 12.10 14.34 -0.35
N VAL A 279 10.79 14.16 -0.53
CA VAL A 279 9.98 13.04 0.00
C VAL A 279 9.68 12.06 -1.12
N LEU A 280 9.89 10.77 -0.89
CA LEU A 280 9.63 9.70 -1.85
C LEU A 280 8.42 8.85 -1.43
N ASP A 281 7.59 8.47 -2.41
CA ASP A 281 6.64 7.38 -2.28
C ASP A 281 6.74 6.45 -3.50
N PRO A 282 7.32 5.24 -3.36
CA PRO A 282 7.45 4.28 -4.47
C PRO A 282 6.13 3.63 -4.87
N PHE A 283 5.04 3.82 -4.11
CA PHE A 283 3.70 3.29 -4.38
C PHE A 283 2.65 4.40 -4.21
N MET A 284 2.74 5.42 -5.06
CA MET A 284 2.07 6.72 -4.89
C MET A 284 0.54 6.65 -4.77
N GLY A 285 -0.10 5.62 -5.35
CA GLY A 285 -1.55 5.42 -5.28
C GLY A 285 -2.33 6.64 -5.76
N SER A 286 -3.10 7.27 -4.87
CA SER A 286 -3.85 8.49 -5.20
C SER A 286 -3.07 9.79 -4.99
N GLY A 287 -1.78 9.74 -4.64
CA GLY A 287 -0.91 10.91 -4.47
C GLY A 287 -1.00 11.60 -3.11
N THR A 288 -1.41 10.91 -2.07
CA THR A 288 -1.57 11.52 -0.73
C THR A 288 -0.24 12.02 -0.17
N VAL A 289 0.87 11.29 -0.39
CA VAL A 289 2.21 11.72 0.06
C VAL A 289 2.68 12.96 -0.70
N ALA A 290 2.53 12.98 -2.02
CA ALA A 290 2.90 14.16 -2.82
C ALA A 290 2.11 15.40 -2.41
N GLN A 291 0.80 15.23 -2.17
CA GLN A 291 -0.07 16.30 -1.70
C GLN A 291 0.37 16.83 -0.32
N ALA A 292 0.65 15.93 0.63
CA ALA A 292 1.09 16.30 1.97
C ALA A 292 2.47 16.99 1.94
N ALA A 293 3.43 16.46 1.15
CA ALA A 293 4.74 17.06 0.99
C ALA A 293 4.64 18.51 0.48
N LYS A 294 3.84 18.73 -0.58
CA LYS A 294 3.60 20.07 -1.14
C LYS A 294 2.98 21.02 -0.11
N GLN A 295 1.96 20.59 0.65
CA GLN A 295 1.33 21.40 1.71
C GLN A 295 2.30 21.75 2.85
N LEU A 296 3.29 20.93 3.08
CA LEU A 296 4.30 21.11 4.12
C LEU A 296 5.57 21.81 3.59
N SER A 297 5.56 22.39 2.41
CA SER A 297 6.73 23.03 1.77
C SER A 297 7.91 22.07 1.57
N ARG A 298 7.64 20.80 1.28
CA ARG A 298 8.62 19.79 0.89
C ARG A 298 8.47 19.49 -0.61
N SER A 299 9.56 19.08 -1.22
CA SER A 299 9.53 18.49 -2.56
C SER A 299 9.07 17.04 -2.50
N TYR A 300 8.52 16.52 -3.59
CA TYR A 300 8.07 15.14 -3.67
C TYR A 300 8.60 14.45 -4.93
N THR A 301 8.65 13.12 -4.87
CA THR A 301 8.84 12.25 -6.04
C THR A 301 8.21 10.89 -5.75
N GLY A 302 7.94 10.12 -6.80
CA GLY A 302 7.43 8.76 -6.61
C GLY A 302 7.02 8.06 -7.89
N CYS A 303 6.52 6.84 -7.72
CA CYS A 303 6.11 5.95 -8.80
C CYS A 303 4.66 5.52 -8.63
N GLU A 304 3.95 5.34 -9.75
CA GLU A 304 2.63 4.74 -9.78
C GLU A 304 2.53 3.80 -10.99
N LEU A 305 2.13 2.57 -10.75
CA LEU A 305 2.02 1.54 -11.79
C LEU A 305 0.73 1.69 -12.61
N ASN A 306 -0.36 2.12 -11.94
CA ASN A 306 -1.69 2.21 -12.56
C ASN A 306 -1.88 3.55 -13.28
N PRO A 307 -2.13 3.55 -14.62
CA PRO A 307 -2.33 4.78 -15.40
C PRO A 307 -3.51 5.65 -14.93
N ASP A 308 -4.56 5.03 -14.37
CA ASP A 308 -5.73 5.77 -13.92
C ASP A 308 -5.45 6.48 -12.60
N TYR A 309 -4.70 5.85 -11.68
CA TYR A 309 -4.23 6.53 -10.47
C TYR A 309 -3.23 7.63 -10.79
N TYR A 310 -2.36 7.43 -11.76
CA TYR A 310 -1.46 8.48 -12.24
C TYR A 310 -2.23 9.72 -12.74
N LYS A 311 -3.36 9.55 -13.43
CA LYS A 311 -4.25 10.68 -13.83
C LYS A 311 -4.85 11.37 -12.60
N ILE A 312 -5.29 10.60 -11.60
CA ILE A 312 -5.83 11.15 -10.34
C ILE A 312 -4.79 11.99 -9.63
N ILE A 313 -3.55 11.51 -9.51
CA ILE A 313 -2.43 12.25 -8.90
C ILE A 313 -2.25 13.60 -9.58
N ASN A 314 -2.12 13.60 -10.91
CA ASN A 314 -1.89 14.83 -11.66
C ASN A 314 -3.02 15.85 -11.49
N ASN A 315 -4.27 15.39 -11.45
CA ASN A 315 -5.42 16.28 -11.23
C ASN A 315 -5.40 16.88 -9.82
N ARG A 316 -5.11 16.08 -8.79
CA ARG A 316 -5.02 16.54 -7.40
C ARG A 316 -3.89 17.56 -7.18
N LEU A 317 -2.73 17.33 -7.77
CA LEU A 317 -1.58 18.22 -7.65
C LEU A 317 -1.80 19.56 -8.38
N LYS A 318 -2.48 19.55 -9.54
CA LYS A 318 -2.87 20.78 -10.27
C LYS A 318 -3.92 21.61 -9.50
N GLN A 319 -4.89 20.98 -8.86
CA GLN A 319 -5.89 21.69 -8.06
C GLN A 319 -5.29 22.49 -6.92
N GLN A 320 -4.17 22.04 -6.35
CA GLN A 320 -3.45 22.76 -5.30
C GLN A 320 -2.66 23.98 -5.80
N GLU A 321 -2.44 24.12 -7.10
CA GLU A 321 -1.77 25.30 -7.69
C GLU A 321 -2.72 26.50 -7.89
N LEU A 322 -4.00 26.27 -7.73
CA LEU A 322 -5.05 27.28 -7.92
C LEU A 322 -5.47 27.98 -6.61
N PHE A 323 -4.91 27.59 -5.47
CA PHE A 323 -5.16 28.16 -4.15
C PHE A 323 -3.84 28.49 -3.43
#